data_cb19abe32edaaedc94d494f313e11b06
#
_entry.id   cb19abe32edaaedc94d494f313e11b06
#
_cell.length_a   1.000
_cell.length_b   1.000
_cell.length_c   1.000
_cell.angle_alpha   90.00
_cell.angle_beta   90.00
_cell.angle_gamma   90.00
#
_symmetry.space_group_name_H-M   'P 1'
#
loop_
_entity.id
_entity.type
_entity.pdbx_description
1 polymer ?
#
loop_
_entity_poly.entity_id
_entity_poly.type
_entity_poly.pdbx_seq_one_letter_code
_entity_poly.pdbx_strand_id
1 'polypeptide(L)'
;GNGSYHSLIPGAAEAWGLSVEGCTATEPQRIVDALADGKLVVAIMTKGHFTSSGHFIVLRGCTADGKILVADPSSYKRSEKSWNLSIILNEASKSAGAGGPFWIIGN
;
A
#
# COMPACT_ATOMS: atom_id res chain seq x y z
N GLY A 1 -18.84 -2.49 -6.92
CA GLY A 1 -18.50 -1.11 -6.77
C GLY A 1 -17.20 -0.88 -6.05
N ASN A 2 -16.80 0.35 -5.96
CA ASN A 2 -15.52 0.73 -5.39
C ASN A 2 -15.43 0.44 -3.89
N GLY A 3 -16.55 0.55 -3.18
CA GLY A 3 -16.58 0.26 -1.74
C GLY A 3 -16.23 -1.18 -1.44
N SER A 4 -16.74 -2.10 -2.25
CA SER A 4 -16.43 -3.53 -2.07
C SER A 4 -14.98 -3.84 -2.41
N TYR A 5 -14.37 -3.06 -3.30
CA TYR A 5 -12.95 -3.22 -3.62
C TYR A 5 -12.08 -2.90 -2.40
N HIS A 6 -12.37 -1.82 -1.67
CA HIS A 6 -11.60 -1.44 -0.50
C HIS A 6 -11.77 -2.44 0.65
N SER A 7 -12.92 -3.06 0.81
CA SER A 7 -13.12 -4.07 1.85
C SER A 7 -12.66 -5.46 1.43
N LEU A 8 -12.44 -5.68 0.14
CA LEU A 8 -11.96 -6.96 -0.37
C LEU A 8 -10.56 -7.31 0.15
N ILE A 9 -9.69 -6.32 0.27
CA ILE A 9 -8.31 -6.54 0.69
C ILE A 9 -8.20 -7.11 2.09
N PRO A 10 -8.78 -6.49 3.14
CA PRO A 10 -8.73 -7.09 4.47
C PRO A 10 -9.47 -8.43 4.54
N GLY A 11 -10.60 -8.56 3.85
CA GLY A 11 -11.36 -9.81 3.83
C GLY A 11 -10.58 -10.95 3.20
N ALA A 12 -9.90 -10.70 2.09
CA ALA A 12 -9.09 -11.72 1.43
C ALA A 12 -7.90 -12.14 2.30
N ALA A 13 -7.24 -11.19 2.94
CA ALA A 13 -6.10 -11.49 3.82
C ALA A 13 -6.54 -12.35 5.01
N GLU A 14 -7.66 -12.04 5.63
CA GLU A 14 -8.20 -12.82 6.74
C GLU A 14 -8.57 -14.22 6.32
N ALA A 15 -9.16 -14.38 5.12
CA ALA A 15 -9.52 -15.69 4.58
C ALA A 15 -8.31 -16.59 4.39
N TRP A 16 -7.12 -16.02 4.16
CA TRP A 16 -5.87 -16.77 4.02
C TRP A 16 -5.13 -16.92 5.35
N GLY A 17 -5.73 -16.51 6.45
CA GLY A 17 -5.12 -16.64 7.76
C GLY A 17 -4.03 -15.62 8.05
N LEU A 18 -4.00 -14.53 7.32
CA LEU A 18 -3.03 -13.46 7.51
C LEU A 18 -3.60 -12.39 8.43
N SER A 19 -2.74 -11.75 9.20
CA SER A 19 -3.14 -10.58 9.97
C SER A 19 -3.23 -9.38 9.05
N VAL A 20 -4.17 -8.48 9.33
CA VAL A 20 -4.38 -7.26 8.55
C VAL A 20 -4.63 -6.10 9.49
N GLU A 21 -3.91 -5.00 9.27
CA GLU A 21 -4.10 -3.77 10.02
C GLU A 21 -4.25 -2.60 9.06
N GLY A 22 -5.33 -1.84 9.20
CA GLY A 22 -5.52 -0.61 8.44
C GLY A 22 -4.58 0.49 8.94
N CYS A 23 -4.15 1.34 8.03
CA CYS A 23 -3.23 2.42 8.33
C CYS A 23 -3.53 3.61 7.44
N THR A 24 -3.43 4.82 7.98
CA THR A 24 -3.67 6.04 7.23
C THR A 24 -2.35 6.73 6.90
N ALA A 25 -2.41 7.73 6.01
CA ALA A 25 -1.24 8.51 5.61
C ALA A 25 -0.69 9.38 6.75
N THR A 26 -1.42 9.48 7.87
CA THR A 26 -0.96 10.22 9.04
C THR A 26 -0.04 9.39 9.94
N GLU A 27 0.18 8.13 9.60
CA GLU A 27 0.98 7.18 10.40
C GLU A 27 2.09 6.55 9.56
N PRO A 28 2.96 7.35 8.92
CA PRO A 28 3.96 6.80 7.98
C PRO A 28 4.97 5.86 8.64
N GLN A 29 5.24 6.05 9.93
CA GLN A 29 6.19 5.20 10.63
C GLN A 29 5.70 3.75 10.73
N ARG A 30 4.39 3.55 10.82
CA ARG A 30 3.81 2.20 10.85
C ARG A 30 4.10 1.45 9.55
N ILE A 31 4.09 2.16 8.42
CA ILE A 31 4.39 1.58 7.10
C ILE A 31 5.87 1.16 7.06
N VAL A 32 6.75 2.05 7.46
CA VAL A 32 8.19 1.76 7.46
C VAL A 32 8.53 0.58 8.38
N ASP A 33 7.97 0.59 9.59
CA ASP A 33 8.20 -0.48 10.56
C ASP A 33 7.70 -1.83 10.05
N ALA A 34 6.54 -1.85 9.38
CA ALA A 34 5.99 -3.08 8.81
C ALA A 34 6.89 -3.64 7.71
N LEU A 35 7.38 -2.78 6.83
CA LEU A 35 8.26 -3.21 5.75
C LEU A 35 9.60 -3.70 6.28
N ALA A 36 10.14 -3.03 7.30
CA ALA A 36 11.37 -3.46 7.95
C ALA A 36 11.21 -4.82 8.65
N ASP A 37 9.98 -5.13 9.07
CA ASP A 37 9.63 -6.38 9.74
C ASP A 37 9.30 -7.51 8.76
N GLY A 38 9.42 -7.27 7.47
CA GLY A 38 9.18 -8.26 6.43
C GLY A 38 7.71 -8.39 6.03
N LYS A 39 6.87 -7.47 6.45
CA LYS A 39 5.45 -7.47 6.07
C LYS A 39 5.23 -6.76 4.74
N LEU A 40 4.08 -6.98 4.14
CA LEU A 40 3.66 -6.28 2.93
C LEU A 40 2.64 -5.21 3.30
N VAL A 41 2.58 -4.16 2.50
CA VAL A 41 1.59 -3.10 2.68
C VAL A 41 0.88 -2.88 1.36
N VAL A 42 -0.43 -3.08 1.33
CA VAL A 42 -1.25 -2.78 0.15
C VAL A 42 -1.69 -1.34 0.25
N ALA A 43 -1.53 -0.59 -0.83
CA ALA A 43 -1.90 0.82 -0.88
C ALA A 43 -2.88 1.09 -2.03
N ILE A 44 -3.96 1.80 -1.73
CA ILE A 44 -4.91 2.26 -2.75
C ILE A 44 -4.48 3.67 -3.17
N MET A 45 -4.14 3.81 -4.44
CA MET A 45 -3.61 5.05 -4.99
C MET A 45 -4.67 5.78 -5.79
N THR A 46 -4.57 7.12 -5.81
CA THR A 46 -5.37 7.97 -6.67
C THR A 46 -4.51 8.52 -7.78
N LYS A 47 -5.07 9.42 -8.60
CA LYS A 47 -4.38 10.02 -9.74
C LYS A 47 -3.01 10.57 -9.35
N GLY A 48 -1.99 10.17 -10.09
CA GLY A 48 -0.62 10.58 -9.85
C GLY A 48 0.36 9.68 -10.59
N HIS A 49 1.49 9.40 -9.97
CA HIS A 49 2.57 8.63 -10.58
C HIS A 49 2.20 7.17 -10.89
N PHE A 50 1.26 6.60 -10.14
CA PHE A 50 0.93 5.17 -10.23
C PHE A 50 -0.29 4.89 -11.11
N THR A 51 -1.18 5.84 -11.25
CA THR A 51 -2.42 5.66 -11.99
C THR A 51 -2.98 6.99 -12.43
N SER A 52 -3.81 6.97 -13.48
CA SER A 52 -4.53 8.16 -13.93
C SER A 52 -5.92 8.28 -13.30
N SER A 53 -6.41 7.23 -12.65
CA SER A 53 -7.76 7.21 -12.08
C SER A 53 -7.83 6.62 -10.69
N GLY A 54 -7.35 5.42 -10.50
CA GLY A 54 -7.36 4.72 -9.22
C GLY A 54 -6.84 3.31 -9.41
N HIS A 55 -6.06 2.82 -8.43
CA HIS A 55 -5.35 1.57 -8.60
C HIS A 55 -4.69 1.19 -7.28
N PHE A 56 -4.45 -0.09 -7.04
CA PHE A 56 -3.68 -0.50 -5.88
C PHE A 56 -2.26 -0.90 -6.27
N ILE A 57 -1.34 -0.70 -5.34
CA ILE A 57 0.04 -1.20 -5.45
C ILE A 57 0.39 -1.91 -4.14
N VAL A 58 1.45 -2.70 -4.18
CA VAL A 58 1.97 -3.37 -2.98
C VAL A 58 3.33 -2.78 -2.65
N LEU A 59 3.49 -2.33 -1.41
CA LEU A 59 4.79 -1.90 -0.89
C LEU A 59 5.46 -3.16 -0.33
N ARG A 60 6.63 -3.50 -0.86
CA ARG A 60 7.29 -4.79 -0.59
C ARG A 60 8.60 -4.69 0.16
N GLY A 61 9.09 -3.48 0.39
CA GLY A 61 10.34 -3.32 1.13
C GLY A 61 10.81 -1.88 1.16
N CYS A 62 11.89 -1.67 1.90
CA CYS A 62 12.58 -0.39 1.98
C CYS A 62 14.02 -0.57 1.53
N THR A 63 14.59 0.48 0.94
CA THR A 63 16.02 0.50 0.62
C THR A 63 16.81 1.04 1.81
N ALA A 64 18.13 0.88 1.76
CA ALA A 64 19.01 1.38 2.81
C ALA A 64 18.97 2.91 2.93
N ASP A 65 18.61 3.61 1.84
CA ASP A 65 18.49 5.07 1.84
C ASP A 65 17.06 5.55 2.15
N GLY A 66 16.18 4.65 2.62
CA GLY A 66 14.86 5.02 3.11
C GLY A 66 13.79 5.16 2.06
N LYS A 67 14.03 4.67 0.86
CA LYS A 67 13.01 4.67 -0.19
C LYS A 67 12.19 3.39 -0.18
N ILE A 68 11.08 3.41 -0.88
CA ILE A 68 10.10 2.31 -0.87
C ILE A 68 10.19 1.53 -2.18
N LEU A 69 10.23 0.21 -2.06
CA LEU A 69 10.13 -0.70 -3.18
C LEU A 69 8.68 -1.11 -3.36
N VAL A 70 8.19 -1.04 -4.59
CA VAL A 70 6.79 -1.35 -4.88
C VAL A 70 6.69 -2.53 -5.84
N ALA A 71 5.54 -3.20 -5.80
CA ALA A 71 5.07 -4.10 -6.85
C ALA A 71 3.78 -3.50 -7.39
N ASP A 72 3.82 -3.03 -8.63
CA ASP A 72 2.68 -2.42 -9.29
C ASP A 72 2.20 -3.37 -10.38
N PRO A 73 1.03 -3.99 -10.23
CA PRO A 73 0.58 -4.99 -11.20
C PRO A 73 0.35 -4.42 -12.61
N SER A 74 0.24 -3.11 -12.74
CA SER A 74 0.06 -2.46 -14.05
C SER A 74 1.35 -1.97 -14.69
N SER A 75 2.48 -2.01 -13.98
CA SER A 75 3.71 -1.42 -14.51
C SER A 75 4.96 -2.10 -13.99
N TYR A 76 5.64 -2.74 -14.90
CA TYR A 76 6.93 -3.32 -14.63
C TYR A 76 7.97 -2.25 -14.27
N LYS A 77 7.95 -1.13 -15.02
CA LYS A 77 8.88 -0.04 -14.79
C LYS A 77 8.75 0.59 -13.41
N ARG A 78 7.51 0.80 -12.95
CA ARG A 78 7.27 1.34 -11.61
C ARG A 78 7.73 0.39 -10.53
N SER A 79 7.70 -0.92 -10.80
CA SER A 79 8.15 -1.94 -9.85
C SER A 79 9.66 -2.08 -9.79
N GLU A 80 10.39 -1.60 -10.77
CA GLU A 80 11.84 -1.71 -10.82
C GLU A 80 12.57 -0.64 -10.03
N LYS A 81 11.93 0.49 -9.78
CA LYS A 81 12.60 1.61 -9.11
C LYS A 81 12.09 1.80 -7.69
N SER A 82 12.89 2.53 -6.90
CA SER A 82 12.48 2.91 -5.56
C SER A 82 11.76 4.25 -5.59
N TRP A 83 10.89 4.48 -4.61
CA TRP A 83 10.02 5.66 -4.55
C TRP A 83 10.17 6.34 -3.21
N ASN A 84 10.10 7.67 -3.20
CA ASN A 84 9.99 8.40 -1.94
C ASN A 84 8.65 8.10 -1.29
N LEU A 85 8.68 7.81 0.01
CA LEU A 85 7.44 7.54 0.75
C LEU A 85 6.46 8.72 0.65
N SER A 86 6.96 9.96 0.61
CA SER A 86 6.12 11.15 0.49
C SER A 86 5.22 11.14 -0.75
N ILE A 87 5.72 10.61 -1.87
CA ILE A 87 4.94 10.48 -3.10
C ILE A 87 3.76 9.52 -2.85
N ILE A 88 4.05 8.39 -2.24
CA ILE A 88 3.03 7.37 -1.94
C ILE A 88 1.98 7.93 -0.99
N LEU A 89 2.41 8.59 0.08
CA LEU A 89 1.49 9.17 1.06
C LEU A 89 0.60 10.25 0.43
N ASN A 90 1.17 11.09 -0.42
CA ASN A 90 0.41 12.17 -1.06
C ASN A 90 -0.58 11.67 -2.10
N GLU A 91 -0.28 10.57 -2.77
CA GLU A 91 -1.13 10.04 -3.83
C GLU A 91 -2.05 8.92 -3.37
N ALA A 92 -1.97 8.52 -2.11
CA ALA A 92 -2.88 7.52 -1.55
C ALA A 92 -4.30 8.08 -1.45
N SER A 93 -5.29 7.19 -1.60
CA SER A 93 -6.69 7.57 -1.57
C SER A 93 -7.08 8.14 -0.21
N LYS A 94 -7.66 9.33 -0.20
CA LYS A 94 -8.13 9.99 1.02
C LYS A 94 -9.54 9.57 1.40
N SER A 95 -10.22 8.83 0.53
CA SER A 95 -11.59 8.37 0.75
C SER A 95 -11.71 6.86 0.89
N ALA A 96 -10.58 6.17 1.02
CA ALA A 96 -10.60 4.72 1.19
C ALA A 96 -11.27 4.33 2.51
N GLY A 97 -12.11 3.31 2.46
CA GLY A 97 -12.76 2.78 3.65
C GLY A 97 -12.01 1.59 4.23
N ALA A 98 -12.64 0.87 5.15
CA ALA A 98 -12.14 -0.35 5.77
C ALA A 98 -10.76 -0.17 6.45
N GLY A 99 -10.49 1.03 6.94
CA GLY A 99 -9.25 1.33 7.66
C GLY A 99 -8.09 1.76 6.79
N GLY A 100 -8.27 1.81 5.44
CA GLY A 100 -7.22 2.20 4.52
C GLY A 100 -6.90 3.68 4.53
N PRO A 101 -6.12 4.16 3.58
CA PRO A 101 -5.77 3.56 2.27
C PRO A 101 -4.63 2.54 2.28
N PHE A 102 -4.06 2.25 3.42
CA PHE A 102 -3.00 1.26 3.54
C PHE A 102 -3.45 0.10 4.41
N TRP A 103 -3.04 -1.12 4.04
CA TRP A 103 -3.30 -2.31 4.86
C TRP A 103 -1.99 -3.07 5.02
N ILE A 104 -1.57 -3.21 6.27
CA ILE A 104 -0.36 -3.95 6.65
C ILE A 104 -0.76 -5.42 6.75
N ILE A 105 -0.12 -6.27 5.95
CA ILE A 105 -0.45 -7.68 5.85
C ILE A 105 0.75 -8.52 6.28
N GLY A 106 0.52 -9.45 7.21
CA GLY A 106 1.58 -10.31 7.69
C GLY A 106 1.04 -11.43 8.57
N ASN A 107 1.95 -12.16 9.13
CA ASN A 107 1.61 -13.24 10.07
C ASN A 107 1.73 -12.77 11.51
#